data_fe98a4cdec98b25b16d9b786935e653f
#
_entry.id   fe98a4cdec98b25b16d9b786935e653f
#
_cell.length_a   1.000
_cell.length_b   1.000
_cell.length_c   1.000
_cell.angle_alpha   90.00
_cell.angle_beta   90.00
_cell.angle_gamma   90.00
#
_symmetry.space_group_name_H-M   'P 1'
#
loop_
_entity.id
_entity.type
_entity.pdbx_description
1 polymer ?
#
loop_
_entity_poly.entity_id
_entity_poly.type
_entity_poly.pdbx_seq_one_letter_code
_entity_poly.pdbx_strand_id
1 'polypeptide(L)'
;MFKDKIALKVTLLLASMMTMMAGAVMAPSLPQINEHFMAIPNADMLTRLIITLPALFIAFLAPVAGWFIDKFGRKQILIYSLVLYGFAGTSGFFLNNMFSILVSRALLGMAVAGIMTTAVTLIGDYFEGDERNTFMGMQAAFMGFGGVVFIAMAGLFADIRWNYPFLIYGFSFLVLILVIFSFHFQIHIPCMF
;
A
#
# COMPACT_ATOMS: atom_id res chain seq x y z
N MET A 1 26.76 7.08 6.16
CA MET A 1 26.40 7.83 4.93
C MET A 1 26.02 6.95 3.74
N PHE A 2 26.81 5.93 3.30
CA PHE A 2 26.44 5.05 2.17
C PHE A 2 25.34 4.05 2.53
N LYS A 3 25.42 3.41 3.70
CA LYS A 3 24.42 2.45 4.19
C LYS A 3 23.03 3.08 4.40
N ASP A 4 22.98 4.32 4.83
CA ASP A 4 21.73 5.02 5.13
C ASP A 4 20.95 5.37 3.85
N LYS A 5 21.67 5.77 2.79
CA LYS A 5 21.05 5.99 1.47
C LYS A 5 20.48 4.69 0.87
N ILE A 6 21.15 3.54 1.08
CA ILE A 6 20.64 2.24 0.60
C ILE A 6 19.40 1.83 1.37
N ALA A 7 19.39 1.97 2.70
CA ALA A 7 18.24 1.65 3.53
C ALA A 7 17.02 2.48 3.12
N LEU A 8 17.19 3.78 2.89
CA LEU A 8 16.11 4.65 2.40
C LEU A 8 15.61 4.21 1.01
N LYS A 9 16.53 3.93 0.07
CA LYS A 9 16.18 3.46 -1.28
C LYS A 9 15.33 2.18 -1.21
N VAL A 10 15.77 1.20 -0.45
CA VAL A 10 15.05 -0.08 -0.28
C VAL A 10 13.68 0.14 0.35
N THR A 11 13.60 0.96 1.38
CA THR A 11 12.34 1.27 2.08
C THR A 11 11.33 1.94 1.14
N LEU A 12 11.77 2.90 0.32
CA LEU A 12 10.90 3.59 -0.65
C LEU A 12 10.42 2.63 -1.75
N LEU A 13 11.28 1.73 -2.23
CA LEU A 13 10.91 0.72 -3.22
C LEU A 13 9.87 -0.26 -2.66
N LEU A 14 10.07 -0.75 -1.43
CA LEU A 14 9.12 -1.65 -0.77
C LEU A 14 7.79 -0.96 -0.47
N ALA A 15 7.81 0.29 -0.01
CA ALA A 15 6.59 1.07 0.19
C ALA A 15 5.82 1.27 -1.12
N SER A 16 6.54 1.51 -2.22
CA SER A 16 5.93 1.64 -3.54
C SER A 16 5.31 0.33 -4.05
N MET A 17 5.92 -0.83 -3.78
CA MET A 17 5.31 -2.13 -4.11
C MET A 17 3.94 -2.31 -3.46
N MET A 18 3.73 -1.79 -2.24
CA MET A 18 2.47 -1.91 -1.52
C MET A 18 1.31 -1.21 -2.24
N THR A 19 1.59 -0.18 -3.03
CA THR A 19 0.54 0.52 -3.78
C THR A 19 -0.08 -0.38 -4.85
N MET A 20 0.72 -1.21 -5.52
CA MET A 20 0.24 -2.21 -6.48
C MET A 20 -0.44 -3.39 -5.78
N MET A 21 0.07 -3.80 -4.61
CA MET A 21 -0.50 -4.90 -3.83
C MET A 21 -1.97 -4.64 -3.47
N ALA A 22 -2.36 -3.38 -3.23
CA ALA A 22 -3.70 -3.02 -2.79
C ALA A 22 -4.82 -3.50 -3.74
N GLY A 23 -4.59 -3.44 -5.05
CA GLY A 23 -5.54 -3.94 -6.06
C GLY A 23 -5.24 -5.37 -6.51
N ALA A 24 -3.97 -5.69 -6.71
CA ALA A 24 -3.51 -6.94 -7.29
C ALA A 24 -3.91 -8.18 -6.47
N VAL A 25 -3.80 -8.11 -5.14
CA VAL A 25 -4.06 -9.24 -4.23
C VAL A 25 -5.51 -9.70 -4.25
N MET A 26 -6.47 -8.81 -4.51
CA MET A 26 -7.89 -9.19 -4.50
C MET A 26 -8.38 -9.78 -5.83
N ALA A 27 -7.69 -9.54 -6.93
CA ALA A 27 -8.15 -9.95 -8.24
C ALA A 27 -8.41 -11.47 -8.37
N PRO A 28 -7.52 -12.37 -7.92
CA PRO A 28 -7.75 -13.81 -7.99
C PRO A 28 -8.89 -14.31 -7.10
N SER A 29 -9.20 -13.60 -6.01
CA SER A 29 -10.21 -14.02 -5.02
C SER A 29 -11.63 -13.58 -5.38
N LEU A 30 -11.80 -12.68 -6.36
CA LEU A 30 -13.13 -12.13 -6.69
C LEU A 30 -14.20 -13.16 -7.01
N PRO A 31 -13.93 -14.21 -7.83
CA PRO A 31 -14.95 -15.23 -8.11
C PRO A 31 -15.43 -15.94 -6.85
N GLN A 32 -14.52 -16.31 -5.97
CA GLN A 32 -14.82 -17.00 -4.71
C GLN A 32 -15.55 -16.09 -3.71
N ILE A 33 -15.20 -14.81 -3.63
CA ILE A 33 -15.91 -13.82 -2.82
C ILE A 33 -17.32 -13.65 -3.34
N ASN A 34 -17.51 -13.56 -4.65
CA ASN A 34 -18.83 -13.46 -5.27
C ASN A 34 -19.70 -14.68 -4.94
N GLU A 35 -19.15 -15.87 -5.08
CA GLU A 35 -19.83 -17.12 -4.75
C GLU A 35 -20.20 -17.19 -3.26
N HIS A 36 -19.29 -16.78 -2.36
CA HIS A 36 -19.54 -16.77 -0.92
C HIS A 36 -20.68 -15.82 -0.51
N PHE A 37 -20.83 -14.71 -1.22
CA PHE A 37 -21.83 -13.68 -0.91
C PHE A 37 -23.03 -13.66 -1.90
N MET A 38 -23.25 -14.71 -2.69
CA MET A 38 -24.32 -14.79 -3.69
C MET A 38 -25.73 -14.54 -3.12
N ALA A 39 -25.94 -14.78 -1.84
CA ALA A 39 -27.22 -14.56 -1.16
C ALA A 39 -27.56 -13.07 -0.95
N ILE A 40 -26.58 -12.17 -1.15
CA ILE A 40 -26.79 -10.73 -0.97
C ILE A 40 -27.29 -10.10 -2.28
N PRO A 41 -28.32 -9.25 -2.24
CA PRO A 41 -28.74 -8.50 -3.42
C PRO A 41 -27.59 -7.70 -4.03
N ASN A 42 -27.42 -7.78 -5.36
CA ASN A 42 -26.35 -7.10 -6.10
C ASN A 42 -24.91 -7.54 -5.71
N ALA A 43 -24.71 -8.80 -5.30
CA ALA A 43 -23.39 -9.33 -4.93
C ALA A 43 -22.32 -9.08 -6.00
N ASP A 44 -22.64 -9.24 -7.27
CA ASP A 44 -21.72 -8.97 -8.39
C ASP A 44 -21.20 -7.53 -8.40
N MET A 45 -22.07 -6.57 -8.17
CA MET A 45 -21.68 -5.15 -8.12
C MET A 45 -20.82 -4.86 -6.91
N LEU A 46 -21.21 -5.36 -5.74
CA LEU A 46 -20.48 -5.17 -4.48
C LEU A 46 -19.09 -5.81 -4.53
N THR A 47 -18.97 -6.99 -5.13
CA THR A 47 -17.69 -7.68 -5.30
C THR A 47 -16.73 -6.87 -6.20
N ARG A 48 -17.24 -6.29 -7.29
CA ARG A 48 -16.42 -5.39 -8.13
C ARG A 48 -15.97 -4.15 -7.39
N LEU A 49 -16.77 -3.62 -6.47
CA LEU A 49 -16.41 -2.47 -5.65
C LEU A 49 -15.21 -2.76 -4.72
N ILE A 50 -14.94 -4.01 -4.36
CA ILE A 50 -13.77 -4.38 -3.55
C ILE A 50 -12.46 -3.93 -4.20
N ILE A 51 -12.35 -3.96 -5.53
CA ILE A 51 -11.16 -3.49 -6.25
C ILE A 51 -11.27 -2.00 -6.62
N THR A 52 -12.45 -1.54 -7.03
CA THR A 52 -12.59 -0.18 -7.55
C THR A 52 -12.67 0.88 -6.45
N LEU A 53 -13.19 0.53 -5.29
CA LEU A 53 -13.34 1.47 -4.17
C LEU A 53 -11.99 2.03 -3.68
N PRO A 54 -10.93 1.21 -3.47
CA PRO A 54 -9.61 1.76 -3.14
C PRO A 54 -9.09 2.75 -4.18
N ALA A 55 -9.23 2.45 -5.48
CA ALA A 55 -8.77 3.33 -6.55
C ALA A 55 -9.51 4.69 -6.52
N LEU A 56 -10.81 4.66 -6.25
CA LEU A 56 -11.61 5.88 -6.12
C LEU A 56 -11.15 6.72 -4.91
N PHE A 57 -10.93 6.10 -3.76
CA PHE A 57 -10.41 6.81 -2.58
C PHE A 57 -8.99 7.35 -2.80
N ILE A 58 -8.13 6.64 -3.52
CA ILE A 58 -6.80 7.14 -3.91
C ILE A 58 -6.95 8.43 -4.73
N ALA A 59 -7.81 8.43 -5.75
CA ALA A 59 -7.98 9.57 -6.64
C ALA A 59 -8.46 10.83 -5.91
N PHE A 60 -9.42 10.68 -4.97
CA PHE A 60 -9.93 11.82 -4.21
C PHE A 60 -9.02 12.25 -3.06
N LEU A 61 -8.31 11.33 -2.44
CA LEU A 61 -7.54 11.63 -1.22
C LEU A 61 -6.06 11.91 -1.48
N ALA A 62 -5.52 11.65 -2.68
CA ALA A 62 -4.13 11.98 -2.99
C ALA A 62 -3.81 13.47 -2.82
N PRO A 63 -4.63 14.44 -3.28
CA PRO A 63 -4.39 15.86 -3.03
C PRO A 63 -4.46 16.22 -1.53
N VAL A 64 -5.39 15.60 -0.81
CA VAL A 64 -5.56 15.79 0.64
C VAL A 64 -4.34 15.25 1.39
N ALA A 65 -3.84 14.07 0.99
CA ALA A 65 -2.62 13.48 1.54
C ALA A 65 -1.42 14.41 1.33
N GLY A 66 -1.30 15.05 0.18
CA GLY A 66 -0.27 16.07 -0.07
C GLY A 66 -0.29 17.20 0.95
N TRP A 67 -1.47 17.77 1.20
CA TRP A 67 -1.63 18.81 2.22
C TRP A 67 -1.24 18.35 3.63
N PHE A 68 -1.61 17.11 4.00
CA PHE A 68 -1.21 16.52 5.28
C PHE A 68 0.30 16.31 5.38
N ILE A 69 0.95 15.89 4.29
CA ILE A 69 2.40 15.70 4.20
C ILE A 69 3.14 17.00 4.46
N ASP A 70 2.67 18.10 3.87
CA ASP A 70 3.27 19.43 4.04
C ASP A 70 3.10 19.94 5.47
N LYS A 71 1.96 19.63 6.13
CA LYS A 71 1.65 20.12 7.48
C LYS A 71 2.31 19.29 8.59
N PHE A 72 2.31 17.96 8.48
CA PHE A 72 2.73 17.04 9.55
C PHE A 72 4.09 16.38 9.26
N GLY A 73 4.61 16.56 8.06
CA GLY A 73 5.87 15.97 7.64
C GLY A 73 5.74 14.56 7.04
N ARG A 74 6.64 14.27 6.11
CA ARG A 74 6.62 13.08 5.24
C ARG A 74 6.72 11.77 6.02
N LYS A 75 7.62 11.73 7.02
CA LYS A 75 7.86 10.55 7.84
C LYS A 75 6.62 10.10 8.63
N GLN A 76 5.94 11.04 9.26
CA GLN A 76 4.78 10.73 10.10
C GLN A 76 3.64 10.20 9.26
N ILE A 77 3.35 10.85 8.12
CA ILE A 77 2.28 10.41 7.22
C ILE A 77 2.58 9.03 6.66
N LEU A 78 3.84 8.73 6.28
CA LEU A 78 4.22 7.40 5.81
C LEU A 78 3.97 6.32 6.88
N ILE A 79 4.35 6.58 8.13
CA ILE A 79 4.16 5.63 9.24
C ILE A 79 2.67 5.40 9.49
N TYR A 80 1.88 6.48 9.63
CA TYR A 80 0.43 6.35 9.86
C TYR A 80 -0.28 5.64 8.71
N SER A 81 0.11 5.93 7.47
CA SER A 81 -0.44 5.28 6.28
C SER A 81 -0.09 3.78 6.23
N LEU A 82 1.14 3.38 6.58
CA LEU A 82 1.53 1.97 6.64
C LEU A 82 0.80 1.21 7.74
N VAL A 83 0.61 1.83 8.91
CA VAL A 83 -0.18 1.25 10.00
C VAL A 83 -1.63 1.06 9.57
N LEU A 84 -2.25 2.10 9.00
CA LEU A 84 -3.61 2.03 8.50
C LEU A 84 -3.75 0.98 7.39
N TYR A 85 -2.77 0.89 6.49
CA TYR A 85 -2.73 -0.10 5.42
C TYR A 85 -2.74 -1.54 5.98
N GLY A 86 -1.89 -1.81 6.97
CA GLY A 86 -1.81 -3.13 7.60
C GLY A 86 -3.11 -3.53 8.26
N PHE A 87 -3.66 -2.66 9.10
CA PHE A 87 -4.92 -2.94 9.79
C PHE A 87 -6.11 -3.03 8.82
N ALA A 88 -6.28 -2.08 7.92
CA ALA A 88 -7.36 -2.10 6.95
C ALA A 88 -7.24 -3.29 5.98
N GLY A 89 -6.01 -3.60 5.54
CA GLY A 89 -5.76 -4.73 4.65
C GLY A 89 -6.08 -6.08 5.30
N THR A 90 -5.53 -6.34 6.47
CA THR A 90 -5.69 -7.62 7.17
C THR A 90 -7.07 -7.80 7.83
N SER A 91 -7.78 -6.71 8.12
CA SER A 91 -9.11 -6.78 8.74
C SER A 91 -10.10 -7.63 7.91
N GLY A 92 -9.98 -7.62 6.58
CA GLY A 92 -10.82 -8.42 5.71
C GLY A 92 -10.75 -9.93 5.96
N PHE A 93 -9.69 -10.42 6.60
CA PHE A 93 -9.59 -11.82 6.99
C PHE A 93 -10.62 -12.20 8.07
N PHE A 94 -10.93 -11.27 8.96
CA PHE A 94 -11.84 -11.48 10.09
C PHE A 94 -13.29 -11.07 9.78
N LEU A 95 -13.51 -10.33 8.69
CA LEU A 95 -14.80 -9.76 8.35
C LEU A 95 -15.61 -10.73 7.49
N ASN A 96 -16.81 -11.09 7.97
CA ASN A 96 -17.76 -11.94 7.25
C ASN A 96 -18.93 -11.14 6.67
N ASN A 97 -18.88 -9.81 6.68
CA ASN A 97 -19.92 -8.94 6.16
C ASN A 97 -19.37 -8.13 4.98
N MET A 98 -20.05 -8.18 3.83
CA MET A 98 -19.66 -7.49 2.60
C MET A 98 -19.48 -5.98 2.81
N PHE A 99 -20.37 -5.32 3.55
CA PHE A 99 -20.25 -3.89 3.82
C PHE A 99 -19.02 -3.55 4.66
N SER A 100 -18.71 -4.36 5.66
CA SER A 100 -17.50 -4.18 6.47
C SER A 100 -16.23 -4.37 5.65
N ILE A 101 -16.24 -5.32 4.71
CA ILE A 101 -15.15 -5.51 3.76
C ILE A 101 -15.00 -4.25 2.88
N LEU A 102 -16.07 -3.68 2.36
CA LEU A 102 -16.02 -2.46 1.55
C LEU A 102 -15.48 -1.26 2.35
N VAL A 103 -15.88 -1.10 3.61
CA VAL A 103 -15.31 -0.07 4.48
C VAL A 103 -13.80 -0.27 4.66
N SER A 104 -13.35 -1.50 4.89
CA SER A 104 -11.91 -1.79 4.99
C SER A 104 -11.17 -1.46 3.69
N ARG A 105 -11.80 -1.66 2.53
CA ARG A 105 -11.23 -1.28 1.21
C ARG A 105 -11.14 0.23 1.02
N ALA A 106 -12.13 0.98 1.49
CA ALA A 106 -12.09 2.44 1.49
C ALA A 106 -10.92 2.98 2.36
N LEU A 107 -10.77 2.44 3.59
CA LEU A 107 -9.66 2.78 4.47
C LEU A 107 -8.30 2.37 3.87
N LEU A 108 -8.24 1.23 3.19
CA LEU A 108 -7.04 0.81 2.46
C LEU A 108 -6.68 1.81 1.36
N GLY A 109 -7.66 2.27 0.57
CA GLY A 109 -7.45 3.30 -0.46
C GLY A 109 -6.91 4.61 0.11
N MET A 110 -7.42 5.03 1.27
CA MET A 110 -6.89 6.20 2.00
C MET A 110 -5.43 6.00 2.40
N ALA A 111 -5.08 4.84 2.92
CA ALA A 111 -3.70 4.49 3.29
C ALA A 111 -2.77 4.49 2.07
N VAL A 112 -3.21 3.90 0.96
CA VAL A 112 -2.45 3.88 -0.31
C VAL A 112 -2.20 5.29 -0.83
N ALA A 113 -3.20 6.19 -0.78
CA ALA A 113 -3.03 7.58 -1.17
C ALA A 113 -1.90 8.25 -0.37
N GLY A 114 -1.86 8.03 0.95
CA GLY A 114 -0.79 8.54 1.81
C GLY A 114 0.58 7.95 1.47
N ILE A 115 0.68 6.63 1.30
CA ILE A 115 1.94 5.95 0.95
C ILE A 115 2.47 6.44 -0.39
N MET A 116 1.63 6.44 -1.43
CA MET A 116 2.00 6.82 -2.79
C MET A 116 2.48 8.26 -2.86
N THR A 117 1.71 9.19 -2.30
CA THR A 117 2.05 10.62 -2.31
C THR A 117 3.34 10.88 -1.54
N THR A 118 3.50 10.25 -0.35
CA THR A 118 4.72 10.40 0.45
C THR A 118 5.94 9.80 -0.24
N ALA A 119 5.83 8.64 -0.87
CA ALA A 119 6.93 8.01 -1.58
C ALA A 119 7.43 8.90 -2.73
N VAL A 120 6.53 9.43 -3.55
CA VAL A 120 6.89 10.33 -4.66
C VAL A 120 7.51 11.63 -4.15
N THR A 121 6.98 12.20 -3.07
CA THR A 121 7.54 13.42 -2.47
C THR A 121 8.94 13.18 -1.93
N LEU A 122 9.16 12.08 -1.18
CA LEU A 122 10.49 11.72 -0.66
C LEU A 122 11.49 11.49 -1.79
N ILE A 123 11.09 10.84 -2.89
CA ILE A 123 11.95 10.68 -4.06
C ILE A 123 12.34 12.05 -4.62
N GLY A 124 11.40 12.99 -4.71
CA GLY A 124 11.67 14.35 -5.17
C GLY A 124 12.62 15.14 -4.27
N ASP A 125 12.58 14.89 -2.95
CA ASP A 125 13.43 15.60 -1.98
C ASP A 125 14.86 15.05 -1.89
N TYR A 126 15.03 13.72 -2.06
CA TYR A 126 16.32 13.05 -1.86
C TYR A 126 17.11 12.81 -3.13
N PHE A 127 16.48 12.91 -4.30
CA PHE A 127 17.10 12.62 -5.59
C PHE A 127 16.84 13.74 -6.58
N GLU A 128 17.88 14.17 -7.32
CA GLU A 128 17.82 15.22 -8.32
C GLU A 128 18.29 14.73 -9.70
N GLY A 129 17.84 15.40 -10.75
CA GLY A 129 18.29 15.17 -12.12
C GLY A 129 18.15 13.70 -12.58
N ASP A 130 19.22 13.17 -13.15
CA ASP A 130 19.24 11.80 -13.70
C ASP A 130 19.13 10.72 -12.64
N GLU A 131 19.59 10.97 -11.41
CA GLU A 131 19.44 10.01 -10.30
C GLU A 131 17.97 9.84 -9.94
N ARG A 132 17.19 10.92 -9.92
CA ARG A 132 15.74 10.88 -9.69
C ARG A 132 15.04 10.07 -10.78
N ASN A 133 15.35 10.34 -12.06
CA ASN A 133 14.74 9.63 -13.18
C ASN A 133 15.04 8.13 -13.12
N THR A 134 16.28 7.78 -12.85
CA THR A 134 16.71 6.38 -12.69
C THR A 134 15.98 5.70 -11.52
N PHE A 135 15.84 6.40 -10.40
CA PHE A 135 15.14 5.86 -9.23
C PHE A 135 13.65 5.67 -9.47
N MET A 136 12.99 6.61 -10.16
CA MET A 136 11.58 6.48 -10.55
C MET A 136 11.36 5.29 -11.50
N GLY A 137 12.28 5.07 -12.43
CA GLY A 137 12.27 3.89 -13.31
C GLY A 137 12.41 2.58 -12.52
N MET A 138 13.32 2.54 -11.55
CA MET A 138 13.50 1.40 -10.65
C MET A 138 12.26 1.19 -9.77
N GLN A 139 11.65 2.25 -9.27
CA GLN A 139 10.38 2.19 -8.53
C GLN A 139 9.27 1.55 -9.37
N ALA A 140 9.10 1.99 -10.62
CA ALA A 140 8.11 1.40 -11.52
C ALA A 140 8.37 -0.09 -11.79
N ALA A 141 9.62 -0.49 -11.97
CA ALA A 141 10.01 -1.89 -12.13
C ALA A 141 9.69 -2.72 -10.89
N PHE A 142 10.00 -2.22 -9.69
CA PHE A 142 9.66 -2.88 -8.42
C PHE A 142 8.16 -2.99 -8.19
N MET A 143 7.39 -1.96 -8.54
CA MET A 143 5.92 -2.01 -8.49
C MET A 143 5.37 -3.09 -9.41
N GLY A 144 5.85 -3.17 -10.65
CA GLY A 144 5.46 -4.21 -11.62
C GLY A 144 5.82 -5.61 -11.15
N PHE A 145 7.06 -5.82 -10.73
CA PHE A 145 7.53 -7.10 -10.18
C PHE A 145 6.73 -7.51 -8.93
N GLY A 146 6.53 -6.57 -8.00
CA GLY A 146 5.71 -6.79 -6.82
C GLY A 146 4.28 -7.18 -7.15
N GLY A 147 3.68 -6.53 -8.15
CA GLY A 147 2.35 -6.88 -8.65
C GLY A 147 2.26 -8.35 -9.08
N VAL A 148 3.22 -8.83 -9.87
CA VAL A 148 3.28 -10.23 -10.33
C VAL A 148 3.43 -11.20 -9.16
N VAL A 149 4.35 -10.93 -8.25
CA VAL A 149 4.60 -11.78 -7.07
C VAL A 149 3.36 -11.84 -6.18
N PHE A 150 2.74 -10.71 -5.89
CA PHE A 150 1.57 -10.67 -5.01
C PHE A 150 0.32 -11.27 -5.66
N ILE A 151 0.13 -11.15 -6.98
CA ILE A 151 -0.96 -11.85 -7.69
C ILE A 151 -0.76 -13.36 -7.60
N ALA A 152 0.46 -13.86 -7.85
CA ALA A 152 0.75 -15.28 -7.77
C ALA A 152 0.51 -15.84 -6.35
N MET A 153 1.00 -15.14 -5.32
CA MET A 153 0.76 -15.51 -3.93
C MET A 153 -0.73 -15.48 -3.58
N ALA A 154 -1.43 -14.44 -4.03
CA ALA A 154 -2.86 -14.31 -3.77
C ALA A 154 -3.68 -15.43 -4.43
N GLY A 155 -3.31 -15.85 -5.63
CA GLY A 155 -3.93 -17.01 -6.29
C GLY A 155 -3.78 -18.28 -5.45
N LEU A 156 -2.55 -18.61 -5.01
CA LEU A 156 -2.29 -19.78 -4.16
C LEU A 156 -3.07 -19.72 -2.83
N PHE A 157 -3.19 -18.56 -2.22
CA PHE A 157 -3.95 -18.41 -0.97
C PHE A 157 -5.47 -18.42 -1.21
N ALA A 158 -5.94 -17.91 -2.33
CA ALA A 158 -7.34 -17.96 -2.71
C ALA A 158 -7.82 -19.41 -2.91
N ASP A 159 -6.99 -20.28 -3.50
CA ASP A 159 -7.29 -21.70 -3.69
C ASP A 159 -7.54 -22.45 -2.36
N ILE A 160 -6.94 -21.97 -1.26
CA ILE A 160 -7.15 -22.56 0.06
C ILE A 160 -8.46 -22.02 0.68
N ARG A 161 -8.64 -20.69 0.64
CA ARG A 161 -9.83 -20.01 1.17
C ARG A 161 -9.92 -18.58 0.66
N TRP A 162 -11.14 -18.13 0.34
CA TRP A 162 -11.42 -16.81 -0.21
C TRP A 162 -10.87 -15.62 0.63
N ASN A 163 -10.72 -15.78 1.96
CA ASN A 163 -10.26 -14.73 2.87
C ASN A 163 -8.75 -14.76 3.16
N TYR A 164 -8.01 -15.80 2.78
CA TYR A 164 -6.57 -15.91 3.04
C TYR A 164 -5.71 -14.84 2.34
N PRO A 165 -6.03 -14.39 1.12
CA PRO A 165 -5.30 -13.30 0.48
C PRO A 165 -5.23 -12.01 1.29
N PHE A 166 -6.19 -11.76 2.18
CA PHE A 166 -6.14 -10.61 3.09
C PHE A 166 -4.93 -10.63 4.03
N LEU A 167 -4.38 -11.78 4.36
CA LEU A 167 -3.18 -11.91 5.21
C LEU A 167 -1.92 -11.35 4.53
N ILE A 168 -1.87 -11.32 3.21
CA ILE A 168 -0.73 -10.78 2.46
C ILE A 168 -0.51 -9.31 2.80
N TYR A 169 -1.58 -8.56 3.10
CA TYR A 169 -1.48 -7.17 3.53
C TYR A 169 -0.70 -7.00 4.84
N GLY A 170 -0.56 -8.05 5.65
CA GLY A 170 0.31 -8.06 6.82
C GLY A 170 1.78 -7.80 6.53
N PHE A 171 2.21 -7.95 5.27
CA PHE A 171 3.55 -7.56 4.81
C PHE A 171 3.85 -6.07 5.10
N SER A 172 2.82 -5.22 5.20
CA SER A 172 2.96 -3.80 5.55
C SER A 172 3.62 -3.59 6.93
N PHE A 173 3.39 -4.48 7.88
CA PHE A 173 4.02 -4.37 9.20
C PHE A 173 5.54 -4.61 9.13
N LEU A 174 5.99 -5.48 8.22
CA LEU A 174 7.42 -5.68 7.98
C LEU A 174 8.02 -4.41 7.36
N VAL A 175 7.36 -3.83 6.35
CA VAL A 175 7.80 -2.56 5.74
C VAL A 175 7.78 -1.43 6.76
N LEU A 176 6.78 -1.38 7.65
CA LEU A 176 6.70 -0.39 8.73
C LEU A 176 7.92 -0.45 9.66
N ILE A 177 8.34 -1.65 10.06
CA ILE A 177 9.55 -1.84 10.88
C ILE A 177 10.76 -1.29 10.14
N LEU A 178 10.93 -1.60 8.85
CA LEU A 178 12.03 -1.09 8.04
C LEU A 178 12.00 0.44 7.91
N VAL A 179 10.81 1.03 7.76
CA VAL A 179 10.63 2.50 7.74
C VAL A 179 11.11 3.11 9.05
N ILE A 180 10.66 2.58 10.19
CA ILE A 180 11.04 3.09 11.51
C ILE A 180 12.56 3.01 11.69
N PHE A 181 13.19 1.88 11.35
CA PHE A 181 14.64 1.72 11.43
C PHE A 181 15.40 2.68 10.50
N SER A 182 14.98 2.80 9.24
CA SER A 182 15.62 3.71 8.27
C SER A 182 15.58 5.16 8.73
N PHE A 183 14.46 5.61 9.28
CA PHE A 183 14.31 6.99 9.75
C PHE A 183 14.90 7.22 11.16
N HIS A 184 15.02 6.20 12.01
CA HIS A 184 15.70 6.33 13.29
C HIS A 184 17.19 6.62 13.10
N PHE A 185 17.80 6.02 12.10
CA PHE A 185 19.21 6.24 11.76
C PHE A 185 19.49 7.62 11.16
N GLN A 186 18.50 8.27 10.52
CA GLN A 186 18.65 9.61 9.92
C GLN A 186 18.53 10.77 10.91
N ILE A 187 18.00 10.56 12.12
CA ILE A 187 17.90 11.62 13.16
C ILE A 187 19.30 12.08 13.65
N HIS A 188 20.35 11.35 13.34
CA HIS A 188 21.72 11.69 13.69
C HIS A 188 22.47 12.52 12.63
N ILE A 189 21.81 12.96 11.56
CA ILE A 189 22.37 13.92 10.61
C ILE A 189 21.65 15.24 10.83
N PRO A 190 22.30 16.25 11.45
CA PRO A 190 21.68 17.57 11.59
C PRO A 190 21.37 18.10 10.19
N CYS A 191 20.13 18.60 10.03
CA CYS A 191 19.73 19.37 8.87
C CYS A 191 20.76 20.52 8.68
N MET A 192 21.62 20.36 7.69
CA MET A 192 22.34 21.51 7.14
C MET A 192 21.42 22.10 6.06
N PHE A 193 20.53 22.96 6.50
CA PHE A 193 19.99 24.12 5.75
C PHE A 193 19.44 25.10 6.78
#